data_39a9adc83112a0a21bc152d39b5f14c5
#
_entry.id   39a9adc83112a0a21bc152d39b5f14c5
#
_cell.length_a   1.000
_cell.length_b   1.000
_cell.length_c   1.000
_cell.angle_alpha   90.00
_cell.angle_beta   90.00
_cell.angle_gamma   90.00
#
_symmetry.space_group_name_H-M   'P 1'
#
loop_
_entity.id
_entity.type
_entity.pdbx_description
1 polymer ?
#
loop_
_entity_poly.entity_id
_entity_poly.type
_entity_poly.pdbx_seq_one_letter_code
_entity_poly.pdbx_strand_id
1 'polypeptide(L)'
;MLNDNTLMSRVEGMVNDFRDHRVLKVGQLKVEDIPADISDDTVRSMVLFAIGLGKKEMCASILKGMFLIWEMCTPDVKESILQEQDWRALHRWSQKG
;
A
#
# COMPACT_ATOMS: atom_id res chain seq x y z
N MET A 1 -21.88 2.51 7.53
CA MET A 1 -20.55 3.06 7.70
C MET A 1 -19.67 2.07 8.45
N LEU A 2 -18.50 1.76 7.91
CA LEU A 2 -17.57 0.89 8.61
C LEU A 2 -16.92 1.66 9.75
N ASN A 3 -16.92 1.05 10.94
CA ASN A 3 -16.16 1.64 12.03
C ASN A 3 -14.68 1.29 11.86
N ASP A 4 -13.82 1.98 12.61
CA ASP A 4 -12.37 1.81 12.51
C ASP A 4 -11.94 0.38 12.80
N ASN A 5 -12.60 -0.28 13.76
CA ASN A 5 -12.26 -1.66 14.12
C ASN A 5 -12.54 -2.63 12.98
N THR A 6 -13.66 -2.45 12.27
CA THR A 6 -13.99 -3.30 11.13
C THR A 6 -13.00 -3.10 10.00
N LEU A 7 -12.64 -1.85 9.72
CA LEU A 7 -11.67 -1.53 8.68
C LEU A 7 -10.31 -2.12 9.02
N MET A 8 -9.85 -1.94 10.26
CA MET A 8 -8.57 -2.50 10.70
C MET A 8 -8.56 -4.02 10.63
N SER A 9 -9.67 -4.67 11.00
CA SER A 9 -9.76 -6.14 10.89
C SER A 9 -9.60 -6.59 9.45
N ARG A 10 -10.19 -5.88 8.50
CA ARG A 10 -10.06 -6.19 7.08
C ARG A 10 -8.61 -6.03 6.62
N VAL A 11 -7.97 -4.93 7.00
CA VAL A 11 -6.58 -4.68 6.63
C VAL A 11 -5.67 -5.77 7.20
N GLU A 12 -5.87 -6.13 8.47
CA GLU A 12 -5.10 -7.21 9.09
C GLU A 12 -5.30 -8.53 8.36
N GLY A 13 -6.54 -8.85 8.00
CA GLY A 13 -6.84 -10.06 7.25
C GLY A 13 -6.16 -10.09 5.90
N MET A 14 -6.15 -8.96 5.19
CA MET A 14 -5.49 -8.86 3.89
C MET A 14 -3.99 -9.02 4.00
N VAL A 15 -3.37 -8.39 5.01
CA VAL A 15 -1.93 -8.49 5.22
C VAL A 15 -1.55 -9.90 5.63
N ASN A 16 -2.34 -10.54 6.48
CA ASN A 16 -2.09 -11.93 6.89
C ASN A 16 -2.23 -12.89 5.71
N ASP A 17 -3.27 -12.72 4.88
CA ASP A 17 -3.43 -13.51 3.66
C ASP A 17 -2.23 -13.33 2.72
N PHE A 18 -1.78 -12.10 2.56
CA PHE A 18 -0.62 -11.80 1.73
C PHE A 18 0.63 -12.51 2.25
N ARG A 19 0.84 -12.46 3.56
CA ARG A 19 1.99 -13.10 4.19
C ARG A 19 1.95 -14.61 4.02
N ASP A 20 0.77 -15.22 4.22
CA ASP A 20 0.60 -16.66 4.18
C ASP A 20 0.62 -17.21 2.76
N HIS A 21 -0.02 -16.51 1.83
CA HIS A 21 -0.22 -16.99 0.45
C HIS A 21 0.57 -16.21 -0.59
N ARG A 22 1.29 -15.19 -0.17
CA ARG A 22 2.10 -14.32 -1.02
C ARG A 22 1.32 -13.58 -2.09
N VAL A 23 0.03 -13.39 -1.85
CA VAL A 23 -0.87 -12.69 -2.76
C VAL A 23 -1.90 -11.93 -1.96
N LEU A 24 -2.08 -10.65 -2.26
CA LEU A 24 -3.26 -9.93 -1.81
C LEU A 24 -4.40 -10.31 -2.72
N LYS A 25 -5.44 -10.92 -2.16
CA LYS A 25 -6.56 -11.43 -2.96
C LYS A 25 -7.30 -10.33 -3.71
N VAL A 26 -7.21 -9.11 -3.21
CA VAL A 26 -7.84 -7.97 -3.89
C VAL A 26 -6.92 -7.51 -5.02
N GLY A 27 -7.19 -7.99 -6.24
CA GLY A 27 -6.47 -7.56 -7.43
C GLY A 27 -5.10 -8.18 -7.65
N GLN A 28 -4.77 -9.21 -6.89
CA GLN A 28 -3.57 -10.04 -7.10
C GLN A 28 -2.24 -9.29 -7.01
N LEU A 29 -2.07 -8.51 -5.94
CA LEU A 29 -0.76 -7.97 -5.63
C LEU A 29 0.13 -9.08 -5.07
N LYS A 30 1.27 -9.33 -5.71
CA LYS A 30 2.20 -10.38 -5.31
C LYS A 30 3.32 -9.81 -4.46
N VAL A 31 3.97 -10.69 -3.69
CA VAL A 31 5.09 -10.26 -2.85
C VAL A 31 6.23 -9.65 -3.67
N GLU A 32 6.43 -10.11 -4.90
CA GLU A 32 7.46 -9.59 -5.79
C GLU A 32 7.18 -8.14 -6.22
N ASP A 33 5.93 -7.71 -6.13
CA ASP A 33 5.55 -6.34 -6.51
C ASP A 33 5.93 -5.33 -5.43
N ILE A 34 6.29 -5.79 -4.23
CA ILE A 34 6.59 -4.90 -3.10
C ILE A 34 8.09 -4.68 -3.02
N PRO A 35 8.54 -3.41 -2.96
CA PRO A 35 9.96 -3.12 -2.78
C PRO A 35 10.51 -3.76 -1.50
N ALA A 36 11.73 -4.30 -1.59
CA ALA A 36 12.33 -5.03 -0.48
C ALA A 36 12.62 -4.14 0.74
N ASP A 37 12.74 -2.84 0.52
CA ASP A 37 13.03 -1.88 1.60
C ASP A 37 11.78 -1.37 2.31
N ILE A 38 10.60 -1.90 1.98
CA ILE A 38 9.35 -1.55 2.65
C ILE A 38 9.00 -2.66 3.65
N SER A 39 8.77 -2.27 4.92
CA SER A 39 8.42 -3.22 5.96
C SER A 39 6.95 -3.63 5.88
N ASP A 40 6.61 -4.74 6.54
CA ASP A 40 5.22 -5.22 6.62
C ASP A 40 4.30 -4.16 7.24
N ASP A 41 4.78 -3.46 8.27
CA ASP A 41 3.99 -2.41 8.90
C ASP A 41 3.70 -1.27 7.92
N THR A 42 4.67 -0.93 7.09
CA THR A 42 4.50 0.09 6.07
C THR A 42 3.50 -0.37 5.01
N VAL A 43 3.59 -1.64 4.58
CA VAL A 43 2.61 -2.20 3.65
C VAL A 43 1.21 -2.09 4.23
N ARG A 44 1.05 -2.42 5.51
CA ARG A 44 -0.24 -2.32 6.19
C ARG A 44 -0.80 -0.89 6.12
N SER A 45 0.04 0.10 6.40
CA SER A 45 -0.36 1.50 6.35
C SER A 45 -0.76 1.92 4.93
N MET A 46 -0.01 1.47 3.93
CA MET A 46 -0.32 1.79 2.54
C MET A 46 -1.61 1.12 2.07
N VAL A 47 -1.86 -0.11 2.49
CA VAL A 47 -3.12 -0.80 2.18
C VAL A 47 -4.30 -0.04 2.79
N LEU A 48 -4.16 0.39 4.03
CA LEU A 48 -5.19 1.16 4.71
C LEU A 48 -5.49 2.46 3.95
N PHE A 49 -4.44 3.15 3.52
CA PHE A 49 -4.59 4.36 2.71
C PHE A 49 -5.33 4.06 1.39
N ALA A 50 -4.93 3.01 0.68
CA ALA A 50 -5.52 2.66 -0.62
C ALA A 50 -7.01 2.32 -0.48
N ILE A 51 -7.36 1.57 0.56
CA ILE A 51 -8.76 1.24 0.85
C ILE A 51 -9.56 2.52 1.14
N GLY A 52 -8.94 3.46 1.87
CA GLY A 52 -9.56 4.72 2.21
C GLY A 52 -9.91 5.61 1.02
N LEU A 53 -9.31 5.33 -0.15
CA LEU A 53 -9.67 6.05 -1.38
C LEU A 53 -11.00 5.57 -1.97
N GLY A 54 -11.63 4.57 -1.40
CA GLY A 54 -13.02 4.22 -1.67
C GLY A 54 -13.27 3.18 -2.74
N LYS A 55 -12.24 2.71 -3.43
CA LYS A 55 -12.43 1.71 -4.49
C LYS A 55 -11.60 0.47 -4.19
N LYS A 56 -12.21 -0.44 -3.48
CA LYS A 56 -11.57 -1.67 -3.01
C LYS A 56 -10.98 -2.48 -4.15
N GLU A 57 -11.68 -2.55 -5.28
CA GLU A 57 -11.26 -3.32 -6.45
C GLU A 57 -9.98 -2.77 -7.08
N MET A 58 -9.69 -1.50 -6.84
CA MET A 58 -8.50 -0.86 -7.38
C MET A 58 -7.31 -0.84 -6.42
N CYS A 59 -7.48 -1.43 -5.24
CA CYS A 59 -6.47 -1.36 -4.20
C CYS A 59 -5.11 -1.86 -4.68
N ALA A 60 -5.06 -3.02 -5.33
CA ALA A 60 -3.80 -3.56 -5.82
C ALA A 60 -3.18 -2.70 -6.91
N SER A 61 -4.00 -2.18 -7.81
CA SER A 61 -3.52 -1.29 -8.87
C SER A 61 -2.94 0.00 -8.30
N ILE A 62 -3.63 0.58 -7.31
CA ILE A 62 -3.15 1.78 -6.63
C ILE A 62 -1.81 1.50 -5.95
N LEU A 63 -1.71 0.38 -5.24
CA LEU A 63 -0.47 0.02 -4.54
C LEU A 63 0.68 -0.22 -5.51
N LYS A 64 0.42 -0.91 -6.62
CA LYS A 64 1.46 -1.13 -7.63
C LYS A 64 1.99 0.18 -8.17
N GLY A 65 1.11 1.13 -8.46
CA GLY A 65 1.53 2.46 -8.92
C GLY A 65 2.39 3.18 -7.89
N MET A 66 1.98 3.12 -6.62
CA MET A 66 2.72 3.75 -5.54
C MET A 66 4.10 3.10 -5.38
N PHE A 67 4.19 1.77 -5.47
CA PHE A 67 5.46 1.07 -5.34
C PHE A 67 6.41 1.40 -6.49
N LEU A 68 5.89 1.55 -7.71
CA LEU A 68 6.72 1.98 -8.84
C LEU A 68 7.33 3.36 -8.61
N ILE A 69 6.52 4.29 -8.09
CA ILE A 69 7.02 5.63 -7.77
C ILE A 69 8.03 5.55 -6.62
N TRP A 70 7.77 4.72 -5.62
CA TRP A 70 8.71 4.52 -4.52
C TRP A 70 10.10 4.12 -5.04
N GLU A 71 10.14 3.16 -5.98
CA GLU A 71 11.40 2.69 -6.54
C GLU A 71 12.16 3.80 -7.25
N MET A 72 11.46 4.81 -7.75
CA MET A 72 12.08 5.94 -8.45
C MET A 72 12.54 7.04 -7.51
N CYS A 73 12.16 6.99 -6.24
CA CYS A 73 12.52 8.03 -5.27
C CYS A 73 13.95 7.89 -4.82
N THR A 74 14.59 9.04 -4.54
CA THR A 74 15.92 9.05 -3.92
C THR A 74 15.81 8.59 -2.46
N PRO A 75 16.92 8.16 -1.84
CA PRO A 75 16.87 7.77 -0.42
C PRO A 75 16.35 8.86 0.50
N ASP A 76 16.69 10.12 0.23
CA ASP A 76 16.21 11.25 1.05
C ASP A 76 14.70 11.39 0.96
N VAL A 77 14.14 11.26 -0.25
CA VAL A 77 12.71 11.34 -0.46
C VAL A 77 12.00 10.16 0.22
N LYS A 78 12.55 8.96 0.09
CA LYS A 78 12.01 7.77 0.74
C LYS A 78 11.92 7.96 2.25
N GLU A 79 13.00 8.46 2.86
CA GLU A 79 13.03 8.69 4.30
C GLU A 79 11.96 9.69 4.73
N SER A 80 11.81 10.78 3.98
CA SER A 80 10.81 11.80 4.26
C SER A 80 9.41 11.22 4.19
N ILE A 81 9.12 10.42 3.16
CA ILE A 81 7.81 9.79 3.01
C ILE A 81 7.51 8.85 4.18
N LEU A 82 8.50 8.06 4.60
CA LEU A 82 8.30 7.14 5.71
C LEU A 82 8.06 7.88 7.03
N GLN A 83 8.80 8.95 7.29
CA GLN A 83 8.63 9.73 8.52
C GLN A 83 7.26 10.37 8.61
N GLU A 84 6.78 10.89 7.50
CA GLU A 84 5.50 11.60 7.45
C GLU A 84 4.33 10.72 7.05
N GLN A 85 4.60 9.48 6.65
CA GLN A 85 3.60 8.53 6.12
C GLN A 85 2.78 9.19 5.01
N ASP A 86 3.48 9.87 4.10
CA ASP A 86 2.84 10.66 3.05
C ASP A 86 2.53 9.82 1.82
N TRP A 87 1.65 8.85 2.00
CA TRP A 87 1.22 7.96 0.92
C TRP A 87 0.46 8.71 -0.16
N ARG A 88 -0.14 9.85 0.21
CA ARG A 88 -0.86 10.70 -0.74
C ARG A 88 0.08 11.24 -1.81
N ALA A 89 1.30 11.60 -1.45
CA ALA A 89 2.29 12.07 -2.42
C ALA A 89 2.61 10.99 -3.44
N LEU A 90 2.86 9.76 -2.98
CA LEU A 90 3.13 8.64 -3.88
C LEU A 90 1.97 8.40 -4.83
N HIS A 91 0.75 8.40 -4.31
CA HIS A 91 -0.44 8.20 -5.12
C HIS A 91 -0.58 9.31 -6.17
N ARG A 92 -0.42 10.56 -5.75
CA ARG A 92 -0.53 11.70 -6.66
C ARG A 92 0.49 11.62 -7.79
N TRP A 93 1.74 11.28 -7.45
CA TRP A 93 2.79 11.16 -8.45
C TRP A 93 2.52 10.02 -9.42
N SER A 94 1.95 8.93 -8.94
CA SER A 94 1.60 7.79 -9.81
C SER A 94 0.51 8.16 -10.82
N GLN A 95 -0.36 9.12 -10.47
CA GLN A 95 -1.43 9.58 -11.37
C GLN A 95 -0.92 10.47 -12.48
N LYS A 96 0.24 11.08 -12.30
CA LYS A 96 0.80 11.97 -13.31
C LYS A 96 1.56 11.25 -14.41
N GLY A 97 1.96 10.03 -14.15
CA GLY A 97 2.70 9.25 -15.10
C GLY A 97 1.84 8.68 -16.19
#